data_61fe3c870fb19e4bf8ec79b40d20f3ef
#
_entry.id   61fe3c870fb19e4bf8ec79b40d20f3ef
#
_cell.length_a   1.000
_cell.length_b   1.000
_cell.length_c   1.000
_cell.angle_alpha   90.00
_cell.angle_beta   90.00
_cell.angle_gamma   90.00
#
_symmetry.space_group_name_H-M   'P 1'
#
loop_
_entity.id
_entity.type
_entity.pdbx_description
1 polymer ?
#
loop_
_entity_poly.entity_id
_entity_poly.type
_entity_poly.pdbx_seq_one_letter_code
_entity_poly.pdbx_strand_id
1 'polypeptide(L)'
;MKHNIFAVAIIPAKTDSTRLSKKNLQIVDGKTMLEHSIEYAKNSEYIKDIIVTTESKEVEEICKNYDDVKVYKRPKHLLKDAEVVDVYLDVVQEQFRIYQNFNVYHKMTHMVGIQPDHPDRTNNIDDMLDYFVDNTYDDLFTVDSKGTRNGSIRITKAQYVRKGTMSKRVGSMLDDCTNVHSEDDLEQAETNILRGRSFSG
;
A
#
# COMPACT_ATOMS: atom_id res chain seq x y z
N MET A 1 7.62 -19.44 -0.55
CA MET A 1 8.20 -18.31 -1.35
C MET A 1 8.83 -18.83 -2.61
N LYS A 2 8.38 -18.38 -3.76
CA LYS A 2 8.88 -18.80 -5.09
C LYS A 2 10.12 -18.01 -5.52
N HIS A 3 10.22 -16.75 -5.10
CA HIS A 3 11.27 -15.82 -5.48
C HIS A 3 12.00 -15.24 -4.27
N ASN A 4 13.24 -14.77 -4.48
CA ASN A 4 13.99 -14.05 -3.44
C ASN A 4 13.60 -12.56 -3.48
N ILE A 5 12.47 -12.25 -2.87
CA ILE A 5 11.89 -10.91 -2.79
C ILE A 5 12.06 -10.37 -1.37
N PHE A 6 12.58 -9.16 -1.26
CA PHE A 6 12.52 -8.33 -0.05
C PHE A 6 11.64 -7.11 -0.39
N ALA A 7 10.34 -7.22 -0.11
CA ALA A 7 9.39 -6.15 -0.35
C ALA A 7 9.20 -5.28 0.90
N VAL A 8 8.99 -3.99 0.68
CA VAL A 8 8.58 -3.03 1.72
C VAL A 8 7.23 -2.46 1.32
N ALA A 9 6.25 -2.63 2.20
CA ALA A 9 4.94 -1.99 2.03
C ALA A 9 4.99 -0.54 2.50
N ILE A 10 4.42 0.36 1.71
CA ILE A 10 4.27 1.78 2.06
C ILE A 10 2.78 2.11 1.99
N ILE A 11 2.23 2.53 3.13
CA ILE A 11 0.82 2.87 3.32
C ILE A 11 0.71 4.38 3.58
N PRO A 12 0.31 5.19 2.58
CA PRO A 12 0.15 6.63 2.76
C PRO A 12 -1.18 6.95 3.44
N ALA A 13 -1.15 7.31 4.72
CA ALA A 13 -2.34 7.57 5.53
C ALA A 13 -2.39 9.03 6.01
N LYS A 14 -2.82 9.94 5.12
CA LYS A 14 -3.10 11.33 5.49
C LYS A 14 -4.53 11.50 6.00
N THR A 15 -4.77 12.53 6.83
CA THR A 15 -6.09 12.79 7.42
C THR A 15 -6.80 14.02 6.85
N ASP A 16 -6.14 14.81 6.01
CA ASP A 16 -6.66 16.04 5.39
C ASP A 16 -7.54 15.79 4.15
N SER A 17 -8.29 14.67 4.12
CA SER A 17 -9.21 14.37 3.02
C SER A 17 -10.35 15.38 2.96
N THR A 18 -10.57 15.96 1.77
CA THR A 18 -11.61 16.96 1.52
C THR A 18 -12.97 16.35 1.21
N ARG A 19 -13.04 15.11 0.70
CA ARG A 19 -14.28 14.44 0.29
C ARG A 19 -14.94 13.70 1.44
N LEU A 20 -14.17 12.95 2.21
CA LEU A 20 -14.63 12.20 3.38
C LEU A 20 -13.70 12.52 4.54
N SER A 21 -14.23 13.13 5.61
CA SER A 21 -13.42 13.54 6.77
C SER A 21 -12.70 12.33 7.36
N LYS A 22 -11.39 12.50 7.62
CA LYS A 22 -10.54 11.46 8.19
C LYS A 22 -10.70 10.11 7.48
N LYS A 23 -10.78 10.13 6.15
CA LYS A 23 -11.12 8.97 5.31
C LYS A 23 -10.44 7.66 5.76
N ASN A 24 -9.12 7.68 5.97
CA ASN A 24 -8.36 6.49 6.33
C ASN A 24 -8.68 5.90 7.73
N LEU A 25 -9.42 6.65 8.55
CA LEU A 25 -9.89 6.27 9.90
C LEU A 25 -11.37 5.85 9.91
N GLN A 26 -12.05 5.90 8.78
CA GLN A 26 -13.43 5.41 8.68
C GLN A 26 -13.46 3.90 8.92
N ILE A 27 -14.50 3.46 9.60
CA ILE A 27 -14.69 2.05 10.00
C ILE A 27 -15.44 1.32 8.88
N VAL A 28 -14.91 0.18 8.49
CA VAL A 28 -15.53 -0.79 7.59
C VAL A 28 -15.39 -2.16 8.25
N ASP A 29 -16.49 -2.87 8.45
CA ASP A 29 -16.48 -4.20 9.07
C ASP A 29 -15.65 -4.26 10.38
N GLY A 30 -15.86 -3.28 11.26
CA GLY A 30 -15.26 -3.22 12.61
C GLY A 30 -13.78 -2.77 12.68
N LYS A 31 -13.16 -2.42 11.56
CA LYS A 31 -11.77 -1.94 11.48
C LYS A 31 -11.67 -0.66 10.67
N THR A 32 -10.68 0.17 10.96
CA THR A 32 -10.39 1.31 10.10
C THR A 32 -9.85 0.86 8.73
N MET A 33 -10.05 1.66 7.69
CA MET A 33 -9.47 1.37 6.37
C MET A 33 -7.94 1.25 6.41
N LEU A 34 -7.30 1.98 7.33
CA LEU A 34 -5.86 1.83 7.61
C LEU A 34 -5.53 0.43 8.13
N GLU A 35 -6.28 -0.07 9.10
CA GLU A 35 -6.07 -1.41 9.69
C GLU A 35 -6.27 -2.52 8.65
N HIS A 36 -7.29 -2.41 7.78
CA HIS A 36 -7.43 -3.33 6.64
C HIS A 36 -6.18 -3.38 5.77
N SER A 37 -5.57 -2.22 5.49
CA SER A 37 -4.35 -2.16 4.66
C SER A 37 -3.11 -2.69 5.37
N ILE A 38 -2.99 -2.47 6.68
CA ILE A 38 -1.90 -3.04 7.50
C ILE A 38 -2.03 -4.57 7.51
N GLU A 39 -3.20 -5.10 7.80
CA GLU A 39 -3.44 -6.56 7.84
C GLU A 39 -3.24 -7.21 6.47
N TYR A 40 -3.67 -6.54 5.41
CA TYR A 40 -3.41 -7.00 4.04
C TYR A 40 -1.90 -7.13 3.77
N ALA A 41 -1.10 -6.14 4.18
CA ALA A 41 0.34 -6.19 4.05
C ALA A 41 0.99 -7.29 4.92
N LYS A 42 0.47 -7.52 6.13
CA LYS A 42 0.96 -8.55 7.07
C LYS A 42 0.72 -9.98 6.58
N ASN A 43 -0.26 -10.20 5.73
CA ASN A 43 -0.55 -11.52 5.16
C ASN A 43 0.48 -11.97 4.12
N SER A 44 1.45 -11.14 3.75
CA SER A 44 2.48 -11.47 2.77
C SER A 44 3.71 -12.11 3.40
N GLU A 45 4.21 -13.18 2.81
CA GLU A 45 5.51 -13.76 3.13
C GLU A 45 6.69 -12.95 2.56
N TYR A 46 6.46 -12.14 1.52
CA TYR A 46 7.49 -11.34 0.85
C TYR A 46 7.69 -9.95 1.46
N ILE A 47 6.65 -9.38 2.09
CA ILE A 47 6.76 -8.08 2.77
C ILE A 47 7.52 -8.25 4.09
N LYS A 48 8.65 -7.55 4.22
CA LYS A 48 9.53 -7.63 5.39
C LYS A 48 9.44 -6.41 6.30
N ASP A 49 9.03 -5.27 5.76
CA ASP A 49 8.80 -4.05 6.50
C ASP A 49 7.47 -3.42 6.04
N ILE A 50 6.68 -2.94 7.00
CA ILE A 50 5.46 -2.17 6.76
C ILE A 50 5.66 -0.77 7.28
N ILE A 51 5.52 0.22 6.41
CA ILE A 51 5.74 1.63 6.74
C ILE A 51 4.46 2.40 6.48
N VAL A 52 3.89 2.96 7.54
CA VAL A 52 2.79 3.91 7.44
C VAL A 52 3.35 5.32 7.44
N THR A 53 3.09 6.08 6.37
CA THR A 53 3.54 7.47 6.30
C THR A 53 2.38 8.42 6.58
N THR A 54 2.54 9.26 7.61
CA THR A 54 1.47 10.12 8.11
C THR A 54 2.00 11.39 8.77
N GLU A 55 1.15 12.38 8.90
CA GLU A 55 1.30 13.58 9.74
C GLU A 55 0.40 13.53 10.98
N SER A 56 -0.50 12.55 11.07
CA SER A 56 -1.58 12.46 12.06
C SER A 56 -1.17 11.65 13.28
N LYS A 57 -1.35 12.25 14.46
CA LYS A 57 -1.19 11.54 15.74
C LYS A 57 -2.20 10.39 15.91
N GLU A 58 -3.42 10.55 15.41
CA GLU A 58 -4.45 9.51 15.50
C GLU A 58 -4.02 8.26 14.70
N VAL A 59 -3.44 8.44 13.53
CA VAL A 59 -2.85 7.35 12.73
C VAL A 59 -1.65 6.72 13.45
N GLU A 60 -0.79 7.55 14.07
CA GLU A 60 0.34 7.05 14.88
C GLU A 60 -0.15 6.16 16.04
N GLU A 61 -1.23 6.55 16.73
CA GLU A 61 -1.80 5.76 17.85
C GLU A 61 -2.34 4.40 17.36
N ILE A 62 -3.01 4.34 16.22
CA ILE A 62 -3.45 3.07 15.63
C ILE A 62 -2.25 2.17 15.32
N CYS A 63 -1.20 2.72 14.73
CA CYS A 63 0.01 1.96 14.37
C CYS A 63 0.70 1.32 15.58
N LYS A 64 0.57 1.89 16.79
CA LYS A 64 1.14 1.31 18.03
C LYS A 64 0.55 -0.05 18.41
N ASN A 65 -0.63 -0.39 17.89
CA ASN A 65 -1.24 -1.71 18.10
C ASN A 65 -0.57 -2.82 17.25
N TYR A 66 0.41 -2.47 16.43
CA TYR A 66 1.09 -3.37 15.50
C TYR A 66 2.61 -3.27 15.68
N ASP A 67 3.23 -4.24 16.34
CA ASP A 67 4.67 -4.24 16.67
C ASP A 67 5.59 -4.21 15.44
N ASP A 68 5.11 -4.68 14.30
CA ASP A 68 5.82 -4.81 13.03
C ASP A 68 5.58 -3.64 12.06
N VAL A 69 4.83 -2.63 12.48
CA VAL A 69 4.55 -1.43 11.69
C VAL A 69 5.44 -0.27 12.11
N LYS A 70 6.14 0.31 11.14
CA LYS A 70 6.97 1.50 11.33
C LYS A 70 6.20 2.74 10.90
N VAL A 71 6.19 3.77 11.74
CA VAL A 71 5.63 5.07 11.36
C VAL A 71 6.73 5.95 10.79
N TYR A 72 6.51 6.45 9.58
CA TYR A 72 7.34 7.46 8.94
C TYR A 72 6.60 8.80 8.94
N LYS A 73 7.11 9.75 9.72
CA LYS A 73 6.50 11.08 9.81
C LYS A 73 6.67 11.82 8.49
N ARG A 74 5.56 12.08 7.82
CA ARG A 74 5.55 12.73 6.51
C ARG A 74 6.15 14.13 6.57
N PRO A 75 7.15 14.45 5.74
CA PRO A 75 7.71 15.79 5.66
C PRO A 75 6.69 16.85 5.24
N LYS A 76 6.87 18.09 5.71
CA LYS A 76 5.91 19.18 5.43
C LYS A 76 5.70 19.47 3.94
N HIS A 77 6.73 19.30 3.11
CA HIS A 77 6.63 19.53 1.67
C HIS A 77 5.82 18.45 0.93
N LEU A 78 5.58 17.30 1.57
CA LEU A 78 4.74 16.20 1.05
C LEU A 78 3.33 16.19 1.64
N LEU A 79 2.94 17.27 2.34
CA LEU A 79 1.57 17.49 2.77
C LEU A 79 0.77 18.18 1.66
N LYS A 80 -0.55 18.18 1.75
CA LYS A 80 -1.49 18.81 0.80
C LYS A 80 -1.42 18.19 -0.60
N ASP A 81 -0.85 18.90 -1.58
CA ASP A 81 -0.95 18.62 -3.02
C ASP A 81 0.15 17.68 -3.55
N ALA A 82 0.92 17.06 -2.67
CA ALA A 82 1.93 16.10 -3.11
C ALA A 82 1.30 14.86 -3.74
N GLU A 83 1.83 14.46 -4.87
CA GLU A 83 1.45 13.21 -5.52
C GLU A 83 1.89 12.01 -4.68
N VAL A 84 1.11 10.94 -4.69
CA VAL A 84 1.42 9.73 -3.92
C VAL A 84 2.78 9.13 -4.31
N VAL A 85 3.20 9.33 -5.55
CA VAL A 85 4.51 8.86 -6.05
C VAL A 85 5.68 9.58 -5.36
N ASP A 86 5.53 10.87 -5.04
CA ASP A 86 6.55 11.63 -4.33
C ASP A 86 6.71 11.13 -2.89
N VAL A 87 5.59 10.75 -2.27
CA VAL A 87 5.58 10.13 -0.94
C VAL A 87 6.31 8.77 -0.97
N TYR A 88 6.05 7.95 -1.98
CA TYR A 88 6.76 6.68 -2.14
C TYR A 88 8.26 6.88 -2.35
N LEU A 89 8.65 7.83 -3.17
CA LEU A 89 10.05 8.16 -3.44
C LEU A 89 10.79 8.56 -2.16
N ASP A 90 10.20 9.44 -1.37
CA ASP A 90 10.78 9.94 -0.12
C ASP A 90 11.00 8.82 0.90
N VAL A 91 9.98 7.99 1.13
CA VAL A 91 10.08 6.83 2.03
C VAL A 91 11.13 5.83 1.55
N VAL A 92 11.17 5.50 0.25
CA VAL A 92 12.14 4.56 -0.32
C VAL A 92 13.56 5.09 -0.17
N GLN A 93 13.81 6.38 -0.42
CA GLN A 93 15.13 6.99 -0.26
C GLN A 93 15.59 6.92 1.20
N GLU A 94 14.70 7.20 2.16
CA GLU A 94 15.01 7.10 3.59
C GLU A 94 15.32 5.64 4.00
N GLN A 95 14.56 4.66 3.52
CA GLN A 95 14.84 3.26 3.81
C GLN A 95 16.22 2.82 3.28
N PHE A 96 16.58 3.21 2.06
CA PHE A 96 17.91 2.95 1.54
C PHE A 96 19.00 3.59 2.39
N ARG A 97 18.79 4.82 2.88
CA ARG A 97 19.74 5.49 3.78
C ARG A 97 19.90 4.74 5.09
N ILE A 98 18.81 4.27 5.68
CA ILE A 98 18.82 3.47 6.92
C ILE A 98 19.59 2.16 6.69
N TYR A 99 19.28 1.40 5.65
CA TYR A 99 19.95 0.12 5.37
C TYR A 99 21.45 0.29 5.12
N GLN A 100 21.88 1.35 4.47
CA GLN A 100 23.30 1.65 4.28
C GLN A 100 24.01 1.96 5.59
N ASN A 101 23.41 2.73 6.49
CA ASN A 101 24.02 3.15 7.75
C ASN A 101 24.20 1.97 8.73
N PHE A 102 23.33 0.96 8.67
CA PHE A 102 23.40 -0.19 9.57
C PHE A 102 24.12 -1.40 8.95
N ASN A 103 24.73 -1.26 7.78
CA ASN A 103 25.38 -2.36 7.06
C ASN A 103 24.45 -3.59 6.86
N VAL A 104 23.15 -3.34 6.84
CA VAL A 104 22.13 -4.38 6.61
C VAL A 104 22.10 -4.68 5.12
N TYR A 105 22.69 -5.78 4.73
CA TYR A 105 22.79 -6.22 3.34
C TYR A 105 21.45 -6.66 2.72
N HIS A 106 20.35 -6.55 3.43
CA HIS A 106 19.02 -6.80 2.89
C HIS A 106 18.61 -5.62 2.01
N LYS A 107 18.93 -5.77 0.75
CA LYS A 107 18.56 -4.77 -0.26
C LYS A 107 17.06 -4.90 -0.52
N MET A 108 16.29 -3.92 -0.10
CA MET A 108 14.94 -3.72 -0.58
C MET A 108 14.90 -3.90 -2.10
N THR A 109 14.21 -4.94 -2.56
CA THR A 109 14.08 -5.26 -3.99
C THR A 109 12.86 -4.63 -4.61
N HIS A 110 11.75 -4.60 -3.85
CA HIS A 110 10.45 -4.13 -4.31
C HIS A 110 9.82 -3.17 -3.31
N MET A 111 9.17 -2.14 -3.83
CA MET A 111 8.23 -1.30 -3.11
C MET A 111 6.82 -1.76 -3.44
N VAL A 112 5.97 -1.88 -2.42
CA VAL A 112 4.53 -2.16 -2.54
C VAL A 112 3.77 -0.98 -1.95
N GLY A 113 3.22 -0.13 -2.80
CA GLY A 113 2.33 0.94 -2.39
C GLY A 113 0.92 0.40 -2.17
N ILE A 114 0.34 0.62 -1.00
CA ILE A 114 -0.99 0.17 -0.61
C ILE A 114 -1.80 1.39 -0.18
N GLN A 115 -2.79 1.80 -0.98
CA GLN A 115 -3.62 2.95 -0.62
C GLN A 115 -4.78 2.52 0.30
N PRO A 116 -4.94 3.12 1.51
CA PRO A 116 -5.92 2.67 2.50
C PRO A 116 -7.38 2.72 2.04
N ASP A 117 -7.70 3.55 1.08
CA ASP A 117 -9.06 3.78 0.58
C ASP A 117 -9.65 2.61 -0.27
N HIS A 118 -9.05 1.44 -0.20
CA HIS A 118 -9.52 0.22 -0.84
C HIS A 118 -9.54 -0.94 0.18
N PRO A 119 -10.51 -1.01 1.11
CA PRO A 119 -10.49 -1.99 2.21
C PRO A 119 -10.87 -3.42 1.79
N ASP A 120 -11.60 -3.58 0.69
CA ASP A 120 -12.19 -4.84 0.20
C ASP A 120 -11.38 -5.54 -0.90
N ARG A 121 -10.04 -5.42 -0.87
CA ARG A 121 -9.15 -6.10 -1.82
C ARG A 121 -9.32 -7.61 -1.75
N THR A 122 -9.30 -8.24 -2.93
CA THR A 122 -9.45 -9.71 -3.06
C THR A 122 -8.18 -10.41 -3.55
N ASN A 123 -7.27 -9.69 -4.20
CA ASN A 123 -6.02 -10.27 -4.68
C ASN A 123 -5.07 -10.64 -3.53
N ASN A 124 -4.42 -11.79 -3.62
CA ASN A 124 -3.31 -12.13 -2.75
C ASN A 124 -2.06 -11.35 -3.16
N ILE A 125 -1.40 -10.68 -2.21
CA ILE A 125 -0.24 -9.83 -2.51
C ILE A 125 0.99 -10.65 -2.94
N ASP A 126 1.16 -11.86 -2.45
CA ASP A 126 2.27 -12.73 -2.83
C ASP A 126 2.09 -13.24 -4.26
N ASP A 127 0.87 -13.59 -4.66
CA ASP A 127 0.55 -13.95 -6.06
C ASP A 127 0.82 -12.78 -7.01
N MET A 128 0.52 -11.55 -6.58
CA MET A 128 0.83 -10.34 -7.36
C MET A 128 2.34 -10.13 -7.51
N LEU A 129 3.11 -10.37 -6.45
CA LEU A 129 4.57 -10.27 -6.48
C LEU A 129 5.20 -11.38 -7.33
N ASP A 130 4.69 -12.60 -7.26
CA ASP A 130 5.11 -13.70 -8.13
C ASP A 130 4.80 -13.38 -9.60
N TYR A 131 3.60 -12.90 -9.90
CA TYR A 131 3.20 -12.47 -11.25
C TYR A 131 4.09 -11.33 -11.77
N PHE A 132 4.43 -10.37 -10.90
CA PHE A 132 5.34 -9.27 -11.22
C PHE A 132 6.72 -9.77 -11.67
N VAL A 133 7.29 -10.71 -10.91
CA VAL A 133 8.63 -11.26 -11.20
C VAL A 133 8.63 -12.18 -12.40
N ASP A 134 7.64 -13.08 -12.51
CA ASP A 134 7.52 -14.03 -13.63
C ASP A 134 7.39 -13.34 -14.99
N ASN A 135 6.68 -12.20 -15.03
CA ASN A 135 6.53 -11.40 -16.24
C ASN A 135 7.64 -10.35 -16.41
N THR A 136 8.61 -10.34 -15.51
CA THR A 136 9.77 -9.42 -15.58
C THR A 136 9.39 -7.93 -15.58
N TYR A 137 8.28 -7.56 -14.93
CA TYR A 137 7.84 -6.17 -14.85
C TYR A 137 8.82 -5.31 -14.04
N ASP A 138 8.78 -4.01 -14.30
CA ASP A 138 9.48 -2.98 -13.52
C ASP A 138 8.52 -2.18 -12.66
N ASP A 139 7.25 -2.09 -13.11
CA ASP A 139 6.15 -1.42 -12.44
C ASP A 139 4.85 -2.18 -12.74
N LEU A 140 4.00 -2.39 -11.74
CA LEU A 140 2.68 -3.00 -11.87
C LEU A 140 1.69 -2.19 -11.06
N PHE A 141 0.52 -1.95 -11.62
CA PHE A 141 -0.58 -1.27 -10.93
C PHE A 141 -1.88 -2.05 -11.10
N THR A 142 -2.80 -1.82 -10.18
CA THR A 142 -4.13 -2.40 -10.26
C THR A 142 -5.07 -1.58 -11.12
N VAL A 143 -6.01 -2.27 -11.76
CA VAL A 143 -7.07 -1.70 -12.59
C VAL A 143 -8.42 -2.27 -12.18
N ASP A 144 -9.48 -1.50 -12.38
CA ASP A 144 -10.86 -1.96 -12.25
C ASP A 144 -11.29 -2.83 -13.45
N SER A 145 -12.53 -3.33 -13.42
CA SER A 145 -13.14 -4.14 -14.50
C SER A 145 -13.27 -3.39 -15.85
N LYS A 146 -13.14 -2.07 -15.84
CA LYS A 146 -13.12 -1.23 -17.04
C LYS A 146 -11.71 -0.97 -17.57
N GLY A 147 -10.68 -1.49 -16.89
CA GLY A 147 -9.28 -1.26 -17.21
C GLY A 147 -8.74 0.10 -16.73
N THR A 148 -9.49 0.81 -15.89
CA THR A 148 -9.06 2.09 -15.32
C THR A 148 -8.17 1.84 -14.11
N ARG A 149 -7.03 2.54 -14.02
CA ARG A 149 -6.16 2.47 -12.85
C ARG A 149 -6.91 2.95 -11.61
N ASN A 150 -7.02 2.09 -10.59
CA ASN A 150 -7.75 2.39 -9.37
C ASN A 150 -6.87 2.82 -8.18
N GLY A 151 -5.55 2.57 -8.26
CA GLY A 151 -4.61 2.99 -7.21
C GLY A 151 -4.52 2.06 -6.00
N SER A 152 -5.31 0.98 -5.94
CA SER A 152 -5.35 0.06 -4.80
C SER A 152 -3.95 -0.45 -4.42
N ILE A 153 -3.23 -1.03 -5.39
CA ILE A 153 -1.87 -1.54 -5.23
C ILE A 153 -0.97 -1.03 -6.34
N ARG A 154 0.27 -0.72 -5.98
CA ARG A 154 1.36 -0.49 -6.92
C ARG A 154 2.60 -1.26 -6.48
N ILE A 155 3.14 -2.09 -7.36
CA ILE A 155 4.41 -2.80 -7.14
C ILE A 155 5.45 -2.22 -8.08
N THR A 156 6.60 -1.81 -7.56
CA THR A 156 7.69 -1.25 -8.35
C THR A 156 9.02 -1.79 -7.86
N LYS A 157 9.95 -2.09 -8.78
CA LYS A 157 11.34 -2.36 -8.39
C LYS A 157 11.91 -1.14 -7.65
N ALA A 158 12.37 -1.35 -6.42
CA ALA A 158 12.83 -0.28 -5.55
C ALA A 158 13.94 0.59 -6.16
N GLN A 159 14.78 -0.01 -7.01
CA GLN A 159 15.84 0.73 -7.72
C GLN A 159 15.33 1.82 -8.65
N TYR A 160 14.15 1.64 -9.28
CA TYR A 160 13.56 2.67 -10.16
C TYR A 160 12.99 3.81 -9.32
N VAL A 161 12.27 3.49 -8.24
CA VAL A 161 11.76 4.51 -7.31
C VAL A 161 12.92 5.32 -6.73
N ARG A 162 13.97 4.64 -6.22
CA ARG A 162 15.14 5.29 -5.65
C ARG A 162 15.84 6.27 -6.61
N LYS A 163 15.92 5.91 -7.89
CA LYS A 163 16.61 6.71 -8.91
C LYS A 163 15.71 7.77 -9.55
N GLY A 164 14.40 7.77 -9.26
CA GLY A 164 13.43 8.60 -9.95
C GLY A 164 13.40 8.34 -11.45
N THR A 165 13.68 7.11 -11.88
CA THR A 165 13.75 6.73 -13.30
C THR A 165 12.47 6.05 -13.74
N MET A 166 12.16 6.14 -15.04
CA MET A 166 10.98 5.51 -15.61
C MET A 166 11.16 3.99 -15.72
N SER A 167 10.08 3.27 -15.42
CA SER A 167 9.94 1.83 -15.68
C SER A 167 9.80 1.60 -17.19
N LYS A 168 10.40 0.50 -17.68
CA LYS A 168 10.32 0.11 -19.10
C LYS A 168 9.26 -0.93 -19.36
N ARG A 169 9.04 -1.83 -18.40
CA ARG A 169 8.08 -2.94 -18.48
C ARG A 169 7.00 -2.73 -17.45
N VAL A 170 5.84 -2.29 -17.92
CA VAL A 170 4.70 -1.93 -17.06
C VAL A 170 3.61 -2.96 -17.26
N GLY A 171 3.14 -3.54 -16.16
CA GLY A 171 2.02 -4.47 -16.12
C GLY A 171 0.82 -3.91 -15.37
N SER A 172 -0.31 -4.59 -15.54
CA SER A 172 -1.50 -4.33 -14.74
C SER A 172 -2.13 -5.64 -14.28
N MET A 173 -2.90 -5.57 -13.19
CA MET A 173 -3.68 -6.67 -12.66
C MET A 173 -5.05 -6.17 -12.26
N LEU A 174 -6.08 -6.96 -12.54
CA LEU A 174 -7.45 -6.67 -12.13
C LEU A 174 -7.56 -6.74 -10.60
N ASP A 175 -8.10 -5.70 -9.99
CA ASP A 175 -8.49 -5.64 -8.59
C ASP A 175 -9.76 -4.77 -8.51
N ASP A 176 -10.91 -5.40 -8.62
CA ASP A 176 -12.21 -4.71 -8.71
C ASP A 176 -12.74 -4.36 -7.31
N CYS A 177 -11.89 -3.77 -6.49
CA CYS A 177 -12.19 -3.30 -5.15
C CYS A 177 -12.77 -1.88 -5.15
N THR A 178 -13.47 -1.54 -4.08
CA THR A 178 -14.11 -0.23 -3.92
C THR A 178 -13.07 0.84 -3.63
N ASN A 179 -13.06 1.92 -4.42
CA ASN A 179 -12.29 3.12 -4.13
C ASN A 179 -13.16 4.10 -3.34
N VAL A 180 -12.98 4.14 -2.03
CA VAL A 180 -13.85 4.86 -1.10
C VAL A 180 -13.66 6.37 -1.19
N HIS A 181 -14.73 7.09 -1.53
CA HIS A 181 -14.80 8.54 -1.58
C HIS A 181 -16.05 9.12 -0.90
N SER A 182 -17.04 8.29 -0.60
CA SER A 182 -18.33 8.64 0.00
C SER A 182 -18.76 7.62 1.05
N GLU A 183 -19.84 7.90 1.77
CA GLU A 183 -20.47 6.96 2.70
C GLU A 183 -21.05 5.75 1.98
N ASP A 184 -21.64 5.93 0.80
CA ASP A 184 -22.17 4.85 -0.03
C ASP A 184 -21.04 3.85 -0.43
N ASP A 185 -19.84 4.36 -0.71
CA ASP A 185 -18.68 3.51 -1.01
C ASP A 185 -18.24 2.69 0.23
N LEU A 186 -18.34 3.26 1.45
CA LEU A 186 -18.07 2.52 2.69
C LEU A 186 -19.04 1.34 2.84
N GLU A 187 -20.34 1.57 2.66
CA GLU A 187 -21.36 0.52 2.73
C GLU A 187 -21.14 -0.55 1.65
N GLN A 188 -20.74 -0.13 0.46
CA GLN A 188 -20.41 -1.07 -0.63
C GLN A 188 -19.19 -1.92 -0.27
N ALA A 189 -18.12 -1.33 0.25
CA ALA A 189 -16.91 -2.04 0.65
C ALA A 189 -17.21 -3.05 1.78
N GLU A 190 -17.98 -2.66 2.79
CA GLU A 190 -18.43 -3.55 3.87
C GLU A 190 -19.24 -4.73 3.33
N THR A 191 -20.18 -4.46 2.42
CA THR A 191 -20.97 -5.50 1.76
C THR A 191 -20.08 -6.50 1.01
N ASN A 192 -19.05 -6.01 0.30
CA ASN A 192 -18.12 -6.86 -0.44
C ASN A 192 -17.28 -7.75 0.49
N ILE A 193 -16.79 -7.20 1.61
CA ILE A 193 -16.03 -7.96 2.62
C ILE A 193 -16.90 -9.09 3.21
N LEU A 194 -18.14 -8.78 3.60
CA LEU A 194 -19.06 -9.76 4.18
C LEU A 194 -19.42 -10.88 3.18
N ARG A 195 -19.63 -10.54 1.91
CA ARG A 195 -19.87 -11.54 0.85
C ARG A 195 -18.65 -12.44 0.62
N GLY A 196 -17.43 -11.85 0.58
CA GLY A 196 -16.19 -12.61 0.43
C GLY A 196 -16.02 -13.67 1.53
N ARG A 197 -16.36 -13.37 2.76
CA ARG A 197 -16.33 -14.33 3.88
C ARG A 197 -17.33 -15.47 3.71
N SER A 198 -18.50 -15.19 3.15
CA SER A 198 -19.55 -16.20 2.95
C SER A 198 -19.19 -17.27 1.92
N PHE A 199 -18.21 -17.00 1.04
CA PHE A 199 -17.73 -17.95 0.03
C PHE A 199 -16.43 -18.67 0.42
N SER A 200 -15.82 -18.30 1.55
CA SER A 200 -14.53 -18.83 2.04
C SER A 200 -14.70 -19.84 3.20
N GLY A 201 -15.96 -20.18 3.56
CA GLY A 201 -16.32 -21.10 4.65
C GLY A 201 -16.65 -22.50 4.18
#